data_e567c0a660528dad5f79545ff5b63c29
#
_entry.id   e567c0a660528dad5f79545ff5b63c29
#
_cell.length_a   1.000
_cell.length_b   1.000
_cell.length_c   1.000
_cell.angle_alpha   90.00
_cell.angle_beta   90.00
_cell.angle_gamma   90.00
#
_symmetry.space_group_name_H-M   'P 1'
#
loop_
_entity.id
_entity.type
_entity.pdbx_description
1 polymer ?
#
loop_
_entity_poly.entity_id
_entity_poly.type
_entity_poly.pdbx_seq_one_letter_code
_entity_poly.pdbx_strand_id
1 'polypeptide(L)'
;MYFSEELLSDGKIDREHAQGQIFTIVSDGKKRLVQPEFTWFGFRCYEVVGNATPKFVKVIHADVPTNSDFECDNETLNWIYKTFLHTMHCNMHTGHPSDCPHLERRGYTGDGQLTCHAVLSTLDAKAFYENWLQDIADSQDTVSGHIQYTAPYIHSGGGPGGWGSAIIEVPYQLYRHFGDPKILEKYYNNMRRYIDYLEDHSEFGLVTSDKKGEWCLGDWCGPVILYPEKDITSHNQQVLLPAPMVNTYFMVKSLNQMCEIANVIGKESDIAEYKEKAELRKKAIQAAYFNTFDDNFVMNVQGANAFAVDLGLGNEKTYLNLVNYYEKLGNFDTGIFATDILTRILFENGNAELAVDLLINNGAQGFEHWRQNGATTFHEYWDSNRSRSHSHPMFGAVVAYLFEHLLGIKQQKNTVGYTSLSIEPKAVSKFGRMSGSISTPKGTVAVSYVKKSTSTEFKIQIPKGTKAVFRYADKEFELTEGENIFEIN
;
A
#
# COMPACT_ATOMS: atom_id res chain seq x y z
N MET A 1 34.00 -7.10 1.78
CA MET A 1 33.02 -6.98 0.70
C MET A 1 32.10 -5.81 1.04
N TYR A 2 31.85 -4.98 0.06
CA TYR A 2 30.90 -3.88 0.14
C TYR A 2 29.68 -4.22 -0.72
N PHE A 3 28.50 -3.78 -0.30
CA PHE A 3 27.24 -4.05 -0.99
C PHE A 3 26.49 -2.75 -1.20
N SER A 4 25.86 -2.58 -2.36
CA SER A 4 25.06 -1.39 -2.68
C SER A 4 23.95 -1.70 -3.67
N GLU A 5 22.93 -0.86 -3.68
CA GLU A 5 21.90 -0.86 -4.71
C GLU A 5 22.36 -0.13 -5.97
N GLU A 6 23.36 0.77 -5.86
CA GLU A 6 23.71 1.69 -6.95
C GLU A 6 25.21 1.66 -7.31
N LEU A 7 25.45 2.06 -8.56
CA LEU A 7 26.77 2.33 -9.10
C LEU A 7 26.95 3.83 -9.32
N LEU A 8 28.17 4.29 -9.13
CA LEU A 8 28.59 5.62 -9.55
C LEU A 8 28.66 5.71 -11.09
N SER A 9 28.69 6.93 -11.62
CA SER A 9 28.78 7.18 -13.06
C SER A 9 30.01 6.58 -13.76
N ASP A 10 31.08 6.28 -12.99
CA ASP A 10 32.29 5.60 -13.47
C ASP A 10 32.19 4.06 -13.40
N GLY A 11 31.02 3.52 -13.02
CA GLY A 11 30.76 2.09 -12.91
C GLY A 11 31.25 1.44 -11.62
N LYS A 12 31.82 2.20 -10.69
CA LYS A 12 32.19 1.69 -9.37
C LYS A 12 30.96 1.63 -8.47
N ILE A 13 31.05 0.77 -7.46
CA ILE A 13 30.00 0.68 -6.45
C ILE A 13 29.88 1.99 -5.65
N ASP A 14 28.65 2.47 -5.48
CA ASP A 14 28.36 3.57 -4.58
C ASP A 14 28.31 3.06 -3.13
N ARG A 15 29.43 3.16 -2.43
CA ARG A 15 29.55 2.70 -1.05
C ARG A 15 28.81 3.59 -0.05
N GLU A 16 28.54 4.85 -0.41
CA GLU A 16 27.83 5.81 0.45
C GLU A 16 26.32 5.51 0.44
N HIS A 17 25.77 5.16 -0.72
CA HIS A 17 24.37 4.76 -0.83
C HIS A 17 24.05 3.56 0.09
N ALA A 18 24.97 2.63 0.24
CA ALA A 18 24.80 1.42 1.06
C ALA A 18 24.93 1.65 2.58
N GLN A 19 25.35 2.81 3.03
CA GLN A 19 25.52 3.20 4.44
C GLN A 19 26.11 2.09 5.34
N GLY A 20 27.28 1.52 4.95
CA GLY A 20 28.00 0.58 5.82
C GLY A 20 27.57 -0.87 5.70
N GLN A 21 26.89 -1.26 4.64
CA GLN A 21 26.73 -2.68 4.33
C GLN A 21 28.08 -3.30 3.98
N ILE A 22 28.78 -3.78 4.98
CA ILE A 22 30.15 -4.31 4.85
C ILE A 22 30.21 -5.70 5.48
N PHE A 23 30.77 -6.66 4.75
CA PHE A 23 31.15 -7.96 5.29
C PHE A 23 32.66 -8.07 5.33
N THR A 24 33.24 -8.11 6.53
CA THR A 24 34.68 -8.20 6.76
C THR A 24 35.06 -9.62 7.21
N ILE A 25 36.05 -10.17 6.54
CA ILE A 25 36.59 -11.47 6.86
C ILE A 25 38.08 -11.29 7.23
N VAL A 26 38.44 -11.74 8.41
CA VAL A 26 39.88 -11.83 8.84
C VAL A 26 40.35 -13.25 8.59
N SER A 27 41.31 -13.40 7.69
CA SER A 27 41.87 -14.71 7.33
C SER A 27 42.90 -15.20 8.35
N ASP A 28 42.87 -16.49 8.69
CA ASP A 28 43.89 -17.19 9.46
C ASP A 28 44.96 -17.85 8.55
N GLY A 29 44.99 -17.47 7.27
CA GLY A 29 45.87 -18.03 6.26
C GLY A 29 45.42 -19.37 5.67
N LYS A 30 44.29 -19.93 6.11
CA LYS A 30 43.75 -21.18 5.60
C LYS A 30 42.63 -20.93 4.60
N LYS A 31 42.51 -21.78 3.59
CA LYS A 31 41.41 -21.75 2.65
C LYS A 31 40.14 -22.21 3.34
N ARG A 32 39.16 -21.34 3.43
CA ARG A 32 37.84 -21.59 4.04
C ARG A 32 36.71 -21.07 3.17
N LEU A 33 35.55 -21.72 3.26
CA LEU A 33 34.29 -21.14 2.82
C LEU A 33 33.67 -20.37 4.00
N VAL A 34 33.36 -19.11 3.79
CA VAL A 34 32.77 -18.20 4.81
C VAL A 34 31.51 -17.60 4.26
N GLN A 35 30.48 -17.53 5.09
CA GLN A 35 29.23 -16.87 4.79
C GLN A 35 28.75 -16.09 6.03
N PRO A 36 27.93 -15.02 5.88
CA PRO A 36 27.26 -14.41 7.01
C PRO A 36 26.29 -15.41 7.66
N GLU A 37 26.25 -15.46 8.99
CA GLU A 37 25.39 -16.38 9.75
C GLU A 37 24.21 -15.66 10.40
N PHE A 38 24.40 -14.41 10.88
CA PHE A 38 23.41 -13.67 11.67
C PHE A 38 22.99 -12.35 11.02
N THR A 39 23.23 -12.19 9.71
CA THR A 39 22.85 -10.99 8.96
C THR A 39 22.61 -11.31 7.49
N TRP A 40 21.95 -10.41 6.81
CA TRP A 40 21.79 -10.40 5.35
C TRP A 40 22.17 -9.03 4.80
N PHE A 41 22.24 -8.91 3.48
CA PHE A 41 22.53 -7.67 2.77
C PHE A 41 21.49 -7.47 1.66
N GLY A 42 20.93 -6.25 1.58
CA GLY A 42 20.11 -5.82 0.45
C GLY A 42 21.02 -5.13 -0.57
N PHE A 43 21.10 -5.66 -1.80
CA PHE A 43 22.03 -5.12 -2.79
C PHE A 43 21.67 -5.55 -4.21
N ARG A 44 22.11 -4.75 -5.17
CA ARG A 44 22.18 -5.10 -6.61
C ARG A 44 23.62 -5.38 -7.02
N CYS A 45 24.57 -4.69 -6.41
CA CYS A 45 25.98 -4.74 -6.74
C CYS A 45 26.83 -5.03 -5.49
N TYR A 46 27.97 -5.69 -5.67
CA TYR A 46 28.94 -5.87 -4.61
C TYR A 46 30.37 -5.68 -5.12
N GLU A 47 31.26 -5.29 -4.23
CA GLU A 47 32.69 -5.16 -4.48
C GLU A 47 33.48 -6.01 -3.50
N VAL A 48 34.50 -6.69 -4.01
CA VAL A 48 35.43 -7.47 -3.18
C VAL A 48 36.76 -6.77 -3.12
N VAL A 49 37.21 -6.47 -1.89
CA VAL A 49 38.55 -5.94 -1.64
C VAL A 49 39.36 -7.03 -0.91
N GLY A 50 40.54 -7.36 -1.45
CA GLY A 50 41.41 -8.44 -0.92
C GLY A 50 41.27 -9.75 -1.69
N ASN A 51 41.70 -10.84 -1.07
CA ASN A 51 41.89 -12.15 -1.72
C ASN A 51 40.70 -13.11 -1.56
N ALA A 52 39.48 -12.59 -1.47
CA ALA A 52 38.27 -13.41 -1.41
C ALA A 52 37.69 -13.63 -2.80
N THR A 53 37.17 -14.83 -3.06
CA THR A 53 36.46 -15.17 -4.31
C THR A 53 35.03 -15.53 -3.99
N PRO A 54 34.04 -14.76 -4.42
CA PRO A 54 32.62 -15.10 -4.28
C PRO A 54 32.33 -16.44 -4.94
N LYS A 55 31.54 -17.29 -4.29
CA LYS A 55 31.15 -18.59 -4.80
C LYS A 55 29.69 -18.68 -5.22
N PHE A 56 28.81 -18.09 -4.43
CA PHE A 56 27.37 -18.05 -4.68
C PHE A 56 26.74 -16.90 -3.90
N VAL A 57 25.56 -16.50 -4.33
CA VAL A 57 24.61 -15.64 -3.62
C VAL A 57 23.41 -16.50 -3.26
N LYS A 58 22.93 -16.39 -2.03
CA LYS A 58 21.67 -17.00 -1.60
C LYS A 58 20.62 -15.90 -1.48
N VAL A 59 19.52 -16.05 -2.15
CA VAL A 59 18.32 -15.25 -1.89
C VAL A 59 17.63 -15.82 -0.65
N ILE A 60 17.35 -14.97 0.31
CA ILE A 60 16.67 -15.34 1.56
C ILE A 60 15.50 -14.39 1.80
N HIS A 61 14.37 -14.92 2.16
CA HIS A 61 13.16 -14.20 2.58
C HIS A 61 12.29 -15.14 3.42
N ALA A 62 11.23 -14.61 4.04
CA ALA A 62 10.22 -15.44 4.70
C ALA A 62 9.53 -16.38 3.68
N ASP A 63 9.08 -17.53 4.14
CA ASP A 63 8.36 -18.50 3.29
C ASP A 63 6.91 -17.99 3.04
N VAL A 64 6.82 -17.05 2.10
CA VAL A 64 5.57 -16.41 1.64
C VAL A 64 5.49 -16.56 0.11
N PRO A 65 5.04 -17.71 -0.37
CA PRO A 65 4.99 -17.95 -1.81
C PRO A 65 3.99 -17.03 -2.52
N THR A 66 4.28 -16.72 -3.78
CA THR A 66 3.33 -16.03 -4.67
C THR A 66 2.13 -16.94 -4.90
N ASN A 67 0.93 -16.40 -4.70
CA ASN A 67 -0.34 -17.11 -4.87
C ASN A 67 -1.29 -16.40 -5.85
N SER A 68 -0.75 -15.55 -6.69
CA SER A 68 -1.45 -14.78 -7.71
C SER A 68 -0.71 -14.83 -9.05
N ASP A 69 -1.39 -14.42 -10.10
CA ASP A 69 -0.81 -14.18 -11.42
C ASP A 69 -1.48 -12.97 -12.08
N PHE A 70 -0.73 -12.19 -12.86
CA PHE A 70 -1.24 -11.05 -13.62
C PHE A 70 -0.42 -10.84 -14.88
N GLU A 71 -1.11 -10.76 -16.02
CA GLU A 71 -0.52 -10.43 -17.30
C GLU A 71 -1.50 -9.62 -18.18
N CYS A 72 -0.98 -8.61 -18.87
CA CYS A 72 -1.70 -7.87 -19.89
C CYS A 72 -0.77 -7.48 -21.05
N ASP A 73 -1.29 -6.83 -22.07
CA ASP A 73 -0.51 -6.33 -23.22
C ASP A 73 0.17 -4.97 -22.95
N ASN A 74 0.28 -4.55 -21.70
CA ASN A 74 1.04 -3.38 -21.29
C ASN A 74 2.24 -3.76 -20.41
N GLU A 75 3.44 -3.39 -20.84
CA GLU A 75 4.68 -3.75 -20.18
C GLU A 75 4.82 -3.10 -18.78
N THR A 76 4.34 -1.86 -18.61
CA THR A 76 4.45 -1.13 -17.34
C THR A 76 3.59 -1.76 -16.26
N LEU A 77 2.33 -2.12 -16.55
CA LEU A 77 1.48 -2.82 -15.58
C LEU A 77 2.05 -4.19 -15.20
N ASN A 78 2.56 -4.95 -16.18
CA ASN A 78 3.22 -6.22 -15.89
C ASN A 78 4.47 -6.03 -15.02
N TRP A 79 5.23 -4.95 -15.27
CA TRP A 79 6.38 -4.60 -14.47
C TRP A 79 5.97 -4.18 -13.04
N ILE A 80 4.93 -3.37 -12.86
CA ILE A 80 4.40 -2.97 -11.54
C ILE A 80 4.09 -4.21 -10.71
N TYR A 81 3.34 -5.17 -11.26
CA TYR A 81 2.99 -6.40 -10.56
C TYR A 81 4.24 -7.22 -10.17
N LYS A 82 5.11 -7.53 -11.14
CA LYS A 82 6.31 -8.36 -10.90
C LYS A 82 7.29 -7.69 -9.95
N THR A 83 7.47 -6.39 -10.09
CA THR A 83 8.37 -5.61 -9.24
C THR A 83 7.83 -5.47 -7.82
N PHE A 84 6.51 -5.36 -7.64
CA PHE A 84 5.91 -5.41 -6.31
C PHE A 84 6.24 -6.71 -5.58
N LEU A 85 6.00 -7.85 -6.22
CA LEU A 85 6.32 -9.17 -5.65
C LEU A 85 7.80 -9.27 -5.27
N HIS A 86 8.68 -8.82 -6.16
CA HIS A 86 10.12 -8.83 -5.90
C HIS A 86 10.49 -7.90 -4.74
N THR A 87 9.96 -6.69 -4.71
CA THR A 87 10.18 -5.73 -3.61
C THR A 87 9.70 -6.29 -2.28
N MET A 88 8.51 -6.91 -2.25
CA MET A 88 8.00 -7.55 -1.03
C MET A 88 8.91 -8.69 -0.55
N HIS A 89 9.34 -9.60 -1.43
CA HIS A 89 10.26 -10.65 -1.04
C HIS A 89 11.60 -10.11 -0.52
N CYS A 90 12.11 -9.00 -1.08
CA CYS A 90 13.29 -8.31 -0.56
C CYS A 90 13.08 -7.72 0.84
N ASN A 91 11.84 -7.46 1.25
CA ASN A 91 11.49 -6.79 2.49
C ASN A 91 10.76 -7.67 3.52
N MET A 92 10.45 -8.91 3.18
CA MET A 92 9.81 -9.87 4.10
C MET A 92 10.82 -10.80 4.72
N HIS A 93 11.43 -10.35 5.82
CA HIS A 93 12.42 -11.10 6.61
C HIS A 93 11.96 -11.19 8.07
N THR A 94 12.50 -12.12 8.81
CA THR A 94 12.39 -12.19 10.28
C THR A 94 11.00 -11.97 10.90
N GLY A 95 9.92 -12.12 10.13
CA GLY A 95 8.54 -12.08 10.62
C GLY A 95 7.85 -10.72 10.60
N HIS A 96 8.47 -9.69 10.00
CA HIS A 96 7.84 -8.38 9.78
C HIS A 96 8.14 -7.83 8.38
N PRO A 97 7.23 -7.05 7.78
CA PRO A 97 7.51 -6.33 6.54
C PRO A 97 8.42 -5.14 6.84
N SER A 98 9.65 -5.15 6.30
CA SER A 98 10.55 -4.01 6.49
C SER A 98 10.29 -2.92 5.45
N ASP A 99 10.67 -1.70 5.81
CA ASP A 99 10.72 -0.55 4.92
C ASP A 99 11.72 -0.77 3.76
N CYS A 100 12.91 -1.24 4.12
CA CYS A 100 13.98 -1.53 3.16
C CYS A 100 14.88 -2.66 3.65
N PRO A 101 15.59 -3.39 2.73
CA PRO A 101 16.40 -4.55 3.13
C PRO A 101 17.83 -4.20 3.56
N HIS A 102 18.25 -2.93 3.48
CA HIS A 102 19.64 -2.55 3.61
C HIS A 102 19.93 -1.45 4.63
N LEU A 103 19.12 -0.36 4.70
CA LEU A 103 19.37 0.77 5.60
C LEU A 103 18.79 0.54 7.00
N GLU A 104 17.49 0.69 7.13
CA GLU A 104 16.81 0.67 8.42
C GLU A 104 16.37 -0.72 8.83
N ARG A 105 15.82 -1.51 7.89
CA ARG A 105 15.34 -2.90 8.12
C ARG A 105 14.30 -3.01 9.22
N ARG A 106 13.42 -2.02 9.31
CA ARG A 106 12.45 -1.89 10.38
C ARG A 106 11.05 -2.21 9.88
N GLY A 107 10.25 -2.88 10.69
CA GLY A 107 8.84 -3.12 10.42
C GLY A 107 8.01 -1.87 10.63
N TYR A 108 8.17 -0.85 9.76
CA TYR A 108 7.36 0.37 9.85
C TYR A 108 5.88 0.06 9.68
N THR A 109 5.09 0.52 10.65
CA THR A 109 3.65 0.23 10.69
C THR A 109 2.90 0.93 9.57
N GLY A 110 3.38 2.09 9.08
CA GLY A 110 2.84 2.77 7.91
C GLY A 110 2.98 1.95 6.64
N ASP A 111 4.20 1.50 6.36
CA ASP A 111 4.55 0.70 5.16
C ASP A 111 3.78 -0.62 5.12
N GLY A 112 3.83 -1.34 6.24
CA GLY A 112 3.23 -2.66 6.32
C GLY A 112 1.72 -2.65 6.25
N GLN A 113 1.05 -1.66 6.86
CA GLN A 113 -0.41 -1.56 6.77
C GLN A 113 -0.90 -1.12 5.39
N LEU A 114 -0.19 -0.14 4.77
CA LEU A 114 -0.56 0.37 3.45
C LEU A 114 -0.51 -0.73 2.38
N THR A 115 0.52 -1.57 2.44
CA THR A 115 0.69 -2.67 1.48
C THR A 115 -0.06 -3.95 1.84
N CYS A 116 -0.63 -4.05 3.05
CA CYS A 116 -1.25 -5.27 3.58
C CYS A 116 -2.29 -5.88 2.63
N HIS A 117 -3.19 -5.07 2.09
CA HIS A 117 -4.23 -5.54 1.19
C HIS A 117 -3.65 -6.11 -0.12
N ALA A 118 -2.69 -5.41 -0.74
CA ALA A 118 -2.01 -5.89 -1.94
C ALA A 118 -1.22 -7.17 -1.68
N VAL A 119 -0.53 -7.26 -0.54
CA VAL A 119 0.24 -8.45 -0.14
C VAL A 119 -0.68 -9.64 0.08
N LEU A 120 -1.77 -9.50 0.84
CA LEU A 120 -2.72 -10.60 1.09
C LEU A 120 -3.43 -11.06 -0.19
N SER A 121 -3.56 -10.17 -1.19
CA SER A 121 -4.12 -10.52 -2.50
C SER A 121 -3.13 -11.25 -3.41
N THR A 122 -1.81 -11.13 -3.17
CA THR A 122 -0.78 -11.59 -4.11
C THR A 122 0.17 -12.64 -3.55
N LEU A 123 0.30 -12.72 -2.22
CA LEU A 123 1.20 -13.63 -1.52
C LEU A 123 0.44 -14.42 -0.44
N ASP A 124 0.86 -15.65 -0.18
CA ASP A 124 0.35 -16.43 0.97
C ASP A 124 1.01 -15.93 2.27
N ALA A 125 0.58 -14.75 2.70
CA ALA A 125 1.20 -14.02 3.80
C ALA A 125 0.35 -14.00 5.08
N LYS A 126 -0.69 -14.84 5.20
CA LYS A 126 -1.56 -14.87 6.39
C LYS A 126 -0.78 -15.00 7.68
N ALA A 127 -0.01 -16.07 7.82
CA ALA A 127 0.75 -16.36 9.04
C ALA A 127 1.81 -15.29 9.32
N PHE A 128 2.38 -14.69 8.27
CA PHE A 128 3.35 -13.62 8.38
C PHE A 128 2.73 -12.35 9.00
N TYR A 129 1.57 -11.92 8.52
CA TYR A 129 0.86 -10.77 9.08
C TYR A 129 0.24 -11.04 10.45
N GLU A 130 -0.22 -12.27 10.73
CA GLU A 130 -0.68 -12.65 12.08
C GLU A 130 0.45 -12.55 13.11
N ASN A 131 1.69 -12.96 12.74
CA ASN A 131 2.86 -12.80 13.58
C ASN A 131 3.20 -11.31 13.80
N TRP A 132 3.27 -10.54 12.72
CA TRP A 132 3.59 -9.12 12.82
C TRP A 132 2.53 -8.32 13.60
N LEU A 133 1.26 -8.67 13.48
CA LEU A 133 0.18 -8.07 14.26
C LEU A 133 0.38 -8.30 15.77
N GLN A 134 0.92 -9.46 16.16
CA GLN A 134 1.29 -9.69 17.56
C GLN A 134 2.42 -8.73 18.00
N ASP A 135 3.44 -8.54 17.17
CA ASP A 135 4.53 -7.58 17.45
C ASP A 135 4.00 -6.14 17.59
N ILE A 136 3.03 -5.74 16.74
CA ILE A 136 2.35 -4.42 16.85
C ILE A 136 1.65 -4.30 18.20
N ALA A 137 0.88 -5.31 18.59
CA ALA A 137 0.13 -5.32 19.84
C ALA A 137 1.05 -5.32 21.08
N ASP A 138 2.13 -6.10 21.04
CA ASP A 138 3.12 -6.18 22.13
C ASP A 138 3.93 -4.88 22.27
N SER A 139 4.09 -4.13 21.18
CA SER A 139 4.78 -2.84 21.17
C SER A 139 3.88 -1.67 21.59
N GLN A 140 2.57 -1.88 21.76
CA GLN A 140 1.64 -0.83 22.18
C GLN A 140 1.95 -0.30 23.58
N ASP A 141 2.04 1.02 23.71
CA ASP A 141 2.21 1.64 25.03
C ASP A 141 1.04 1.32 25.95
N THR A 142 1.34 0.73 27.11
CA THR A 142 0.33 0.21 28.02
C THR A 142 -0.40 1.30 28.80
N VAL A 143 0.13 2.52 28.86
CA VAL A 143 -0.46 3.65 29.58
C VAL A 143 -1.29 4.51 28.64
N SER A 144 -0.67 5.00 27.55
CA SER A 144 -1.32 5.93 26.62
C SER A 144 -2.14 5.26 25.54
N GLY A 145 -1.85 3.99 25.19
CA GLY A 145 -2.45 3.34 24.03
C GLY A 145 -1.77 3.64 22.70
N HIS A 146 -0.69 4.46 22.72
CA HIS A 146 0.09 4.77 21.51
C HIS A 146 0.57 3.49 20.81
N ILE A 147 0.42 3.44 19.48
CA ILE A 147 1.02 2.40 18.64
C ILE A 147 2.35 2.91 18.13
N GLN A 148 3.40 2.13 18.32
CA GLN A 148 4.74 2.47 17.87
C GLN A 148 4.80 2.50 16.33
N TYR A 149 5.72 3.28 15.78
CA TYR A 149 5.89 3.42 14.33
C TYR A 149 6.57 2.21 13.71
N THR A 150 7.23 1.40 14.52
CA THR A 150 7.84 0.13 14.10
C THR A 150 7.41 -1.00 15.04
N ALA A 151 7.25 -2.19 14.49
CA ALA A 151 7.03 -3.42 15.23
C ALA A 151 7.88 -4.56 14.62
N PRO A 152 8.74 -5.21 15.41
CA PRO A 152 9.09 -4.92 16.81
C PRO A 152 9.58 -3.49 17.03
N TYR A 153 9.38 -2.95 18.25
CA TYR A 153 9.70 -1.56 18.52
C TYR A 153 11.21 -1.28 18.47
N ILE A 154 11.57 -0.37 17.58
CA ILE A 154 12.87 0.30 17.55
C ILE A 154 12.58 1.78 17.46
N HIS A 155 13.20 2.61 18.30
CA HIS A 155 12.94 4.05 18.30
C HIS A 155 13.00 4.66 16.89
N SER A 156 11.91 5.28 16.46
CA SER A 156 11.72 5.83 15.10
C SER A 156 10.63 6.89 15.13
N GLY A 157 10.51 7.64 14.03
CA GLY A 157 9.44 8.62 13.80
C GLY A 157 8.34 8.06 12.88
N GLY A 158 7.23 8.75 12.79
CA GLY A 158 6.07 8.39 11.97
C GLY A 158 4.93 9.37 12.13
N GLY A 159 3.85 8.92 12.64
CA GLY A 159 2.70 9.76 12.94
C GLY A 159 1.53 8.92 13.47
N PRO A 160 0.56 9.55 14.13
CA PRO A 160 -0.55 8.80 14.71
C PRO A 160 -1.45 8.20 13.62
N GLY A 161 -1.65 8.87 12.51
CA GLY A 161 -2.63 8.48 11.49
C GLY A 161 -2.24 7.24 10.71
N GLY A 162 -1.49 7.42 9.64
CA GLY A 162 -1.13 6.35 8.68
C GLY A 162 -0.17 5.28 9.20
N TRP A 163 0.37 5.42 10.41
CA TRP A 163 1.22 4.41 11.06
C TRP A 163 0.48 3.63 12.13
N GLY A 164 0.02 4.29 13.18
CA GLY A 164 -0.62 3.61 14.31
C GLY A 164 -1.93 2.91 13.96
N SER A 165 -2.62 3.33 12.91
CA SER A 165 -3.82 2.65 12.40
C SER A 165 -3.59 1.19 11.99
N ALA A 166 -2.33 0.75 11.88
CA ALA A 166 -1.98 -0.64 11.60
C ALA A 166 -2.62 -1.65 12.57
N ILE A 167 -2.81 -1.26 13.86
CA ILE A 167 -3.47 -2.13 14.86
C ILE A 167 -4.95 -2.42 14.51
N ILE A 168 -5.57 -1.59 13.67
CA ILE A 168 -6.95 -1.76 13.19
C ILE A 168 -6.96 -2.30 11.76
N GLU A 169 -6.17 -1.69 10.85
CA GLU A 169 -6.15 -2.04 9.44
C GLU A 169 -5.71 -3.49 9.20
N VAL A 170 -4.61 -3.93 9.83
CA VAL A 170 -4.05 -5.27 9.58
C VAL A 170 -5.04 -6.39 9.97
N PRO A 171 -5.60 -6.42 11.21
CA PRO A 171 -6.58 -7.45 11.56
C PRO A 171 -7.88 -7.33 10.77
N TYR A 172 -8.28 -6.11 10.37
CA TYR A 172 -9.43 -5.91 9.51
C TYR A 172 -9.21 -6.56 8.13
N GLN A 173 -8.04 -6.35 7.50
CA GLN A 173 -7.68 -6.97 6.23
C GLN A 173 -7.57 -8.50 6.35
N LEU A 174 -6.96 -9.02 7.40
CA LEU A 174 -6.94 -10.45 7.68
C LEU A 174 -8.35 -11.04 7.79
N TYR A 175 -9.25 -10.36 8.49
CA TYR A 175 -10.67 -10.77 8.58
C TYR A 175 -11.34 -10.70 7.20
N ARG A 176 -11.16 -9.63 6.45
CA ARG A 176 -11.74 -9.47 5.11
C ARG A 176 -11.30 -10.61 4.17
N HIS A 177 -10.02 -10.96 4.18
CA HIS A 177 -9.46 -11.99 3.30
C HIS A 177 -9.80 -13.42 3.74
N PHE A 178 -9.79 -13.70 5.04
CA PHE A 178 -9.88 -15.09 5.54
C PHE A 178 -11.20 -15.42 6.26
N GLY A 179 -11.98 -14.43 6.66
CA GLY A 179 -13.31 -14.61 7.26
C GLY A 179 -13.32 -15.07 8.73
N ASP A 180 -12.15 -15.12 9.41
CA ASP A 180 -12.09 -15.54 10.81
C ASP A 180 -12.22 -14.31 11.75
N PRO A 181 -13.35 -14.17 12.50
CA PRO A 181 -13.55 -13.04 13.40
C PRO A 181 -12.68 -13.09 14.66
N LYS A 182 -12.07 -14.22 15.00
CA LYS A 182 -11.24 -14.36 16.21
C LYS A 182 -10.07 -13.40 16.24
N ILE A 183 -9.53 -13.03 15.08
CA ILE A 183 -8.45 -12.06 14.97
C ILE A 183 -8.92 -10.68 15.45
N LEU A 184 -10.16 -10.31 15.16
CA LEU A 184 -10.77 -9.05 15.60
C LEU A 184 -11.03 -9.07 17.11
N GLU A 185 -11.62 -10.17 17.62
CA GLU A 185 -11.88 -10.34 19.06
C GLU A 185 -10.60 -10.22 19.88
N LYS A 186 -9.53 -10.89 19.43
CA LYS A 186 -8.22 -10.89 20.11
C LYS A 186 -7.64 -9.50 20.31
N TYR A 187 -7.74 -8.63 19.31
CA TYR A 187 -7.08 -7.32 19.34
C TYR A 187 -8.03 -6.15 19.57
N TYR A 188 -9.31 -6.38 19.82
CA TYR A 188 -10.31 -5.31 19.99
C TYR A 188 -9.95 -4.29 21.07
N ASN A 189 -9.44 -4.74 22.19
CA ASN A 189 -9.02 -3.82 23.27
C ASN A 189 -7.81 -2.98 22.87
N ASN A 190 -6.88 -3.50 22.09
CA ASN A 190 -5.75 -2.74 21.56
C ASN A 190 -6.24 -1.66 20.58
N MET A 191 -7.20 -1.99 19.72
CA MET A 191 -7.82 -1.06 18.75
C MET A 191 -8.53 0.08 19.50
N ARG A 192 -9.34 -0.23 20.53
CA ARG A 192 -10.05 0.77 21.35
C ARG A 192 -9.06 1.75 22.01
N ARG A 193 -8.03 1.23 22.66
CA ARG A 193 -7.01 2.07 23.31
C ARG A 193 -6.29 2.98 22.32
N TYR A 194 -6.11 2.53 21.07
CA TYR A 194 -5.55 3.40 20.05
C TYR A 194 -6.53 4.50 19.61
N ILE A 195 -7.83 4.22 19.53
CA ILE A 195 -8.84 5.25 19.28
C ILE A 195 -8.86 6.28 20.43
N ASP A 196 -8.80 5.83 21.69
CA ASP A 196 -8.73 6.71 22.84
C ASP A 196 -7.46 7.59 22.81
N TYR A 197 -6.31 7.02 22.42
CA TYR A 197 -5.08 7.78 22.19
C TYR A 197 -5.26 8.91 21.15
N LEU A 198 -5.93 8.62 20.02
CA LEU A 198 -6.19 9.63 18.99
C LEU A 198 -7.14 10.73 19.49
N GLU A 199 -8.12 10.38 20.33
CA GLU A 199 -9.01 11.36 20.98
C GLU A 199 -8.21 12.32 21.88
N ASP A 200 -7.33 11.78 22.72
CA ASP A 200 -6.51 12.57 23.66
C ASP A 200 -5.51 13.48 22.94
N HIS A 201 -5.18 13.20 21.68
CA HIS A 201 -4.28 13.97 20.83
C HIS A 201 -5.01 14.82 19.79
N SER A 202 -6.29 15.05 20.01
CA SER A 202 -7.15 15.83 19.11
C SER A 202 -7.50 17.19 19.70
N GLU A 203 -7.47 18.22 18.84
CA GLU A 203 -7.94 19.56 19.16
C GLU A 203 -8.94 20.03 18.09
N PHE A 204 -10.02 20.67 18.51
CA PHE A 204 -11.08 21.15 17.59
C PHE A 204 -11.62 20.07 16.63
N GLY A 205 -11.56 18.80 17.04
CA GLY A 205 -12.01 17.67 16.23
C GLY A 205 -10.97 17.14 15.22
N LEU A 206 -9.77 17.66 15.20
CA LEU A 206 -8.66 17.19 14.37
C LEU A 206 -7.58 16.54 15.22
N VAL A 207 -6.96 15.46 14.73
CA VAL A 207 -5.78 14.86 15.35
C VAL A 207 -4.58 15.74 15.03
N THR A 208 -4.19 16.61 15.95
CA THR A 208 -3.22 17.69 15.73
C THR A 208 -1.81 17.37 16.18
N SER A 209 -1.65 16.42 17.10
CA SER A 209 -0.37 16.10 17.71
C SER A 209 -0.14 14.60 17.82
N ASP A 210 1.07 14.23 18.13
CA ASP A 210 1.50 12.91 18.50
C ASP A 210 2.17 12.96 19.88
N LYS A 211 2.79 11.88 20.35
CA LYS A 211 3.51 11.91 21.63
C LYS A 211 4.60 12.99 21.60
N LYS A 212 4.88 13.56 22.77
CA LYS A 212 5.84 14.66 22.93
C LYS A 212 7.22 14.30 22.35
N GLY A 213 7.73 15.16 21.49
CA GLY A 213 9.03 15.01 20.85
C GLY A 213 9.01 14.22 19.54
N GLU A 214 7.85 13.72 19.14
CA GLU A 214 7.63 13.07 17.86
C GLU A 214 6.91 14.01 16.87
N TRP A 215 7.04 13.73 15.62
CA TRP A 215 6.51 14.52 14.51
C TRP A 215 5.59 13.68 13.62
N CYS A 216 4.68 14.33 12.95
CA CYS A 216 3.74 13.68 12.04
C CYS A 216 4.25 13.78 10.61
N LEU A 217 4.42 12.66 9.92
CA LEU A 217 4.89 12.62 8.54
C LEU A 217 3.82 13.01 7.53
N GLY A 218 2.55 12.83 7.85
CA GLY A 218 1.46 13.10 6.91
C GLY A 218 1.50 12.16 5.70
N ASP A 219 1.27 12.69 4.49
CA ASP A 219 1.38 11.95 3.23
C ASP A 219 2.85 11.86 2.80
N TRP A 220 3.52 10.81 3.26
CA TRP A 220 4.96 10.63 3.14
C TRP A 220 5.42 10.47 1.69
N CYS A 221 6.64 10.92 1.40
CA CYS A 221 7.32 10.78 0.11
C CYS A 221 6.62 11.45 -1.09
N GLY A 222 5.81 12.48 -0.87
CA GLY A 222 5.30 13.31 -1.95
C GLY A 222 6.44 13.98 -2.75
N PRO A 223 6.25 14.24 -4.05
CA PRO A 223 7.27 14.87 -4.87
C PRO A 223 7.45 16.34 -4.49
N VAL A 224 8.70 16.81 -4.63
CA VAL A 224 9.15 18.14 -4.24
C VAL A 224 9.01 19.16 -5.40
N ILE A 225 7.95 19.07 -6.18
CA ILE A 225 7.81 19.88 -7.40
C ILE A 225 7.62 21.38 -7.11
N LEU A 226 7.04 21.72 -5.95
CA LEU A 226 6.61 23.10 -5.68
C LEU A 226 7.68 24.00 -5.09
N TYR A 227 8.83 23.48 -4.66
CA TYR A 227 9.91 24.27 -4.08
C TYR A 227 11.29 23.73 -4.48
N PRO A 228 11.64 23.76 -5.78
CA PRO A 228 12.88 23.16 -6.27
C PRO A 228 14.15 23.83 -5.71
N GLU A 229 14.05 25.08 -5.27
CA GLU A 229 15.16 25.86 -4.68
C GLU A 229 15.37 25.61 -3.17
N LYS A 230 14.46 24.89 -2.52
CA LYS A 230 14.61 24.53 -1.10
C LYS A 230 15.11 23.12 -0.99
N ASP A 231 16.13 22.93 -0.18
CA ASP A 231 16.52 21.59 0.28
C ASP A 231 15.39 21.05 1.18
N ILE A 232 14.41 20.45 0.52
CA ILE A 232 13.19 19.97 1.19
C ILE A 232 13.53 18.63 1.79
N THR A 233 13.78 18.64 3.08
CA THR A 233 13.80 17.43 3.89
C THR A 233 12.39 16.86 3.97
N SER A 234 12.27 15.60 4.37
CA SER A 234 11.00 14.91 4.63
C SER A 234 10.01 15.75 5.46
N HIS A 235 10.49 16.58 6.37
CA HIS A 235 9.68 17.48 7.19
C HIS A 235 8.96 18.57 6.37
N ASN A 236 9.57 19.04 5.32
CA ASN A 236 9.01 20.11 4.48
C ASN A 236 7.94 19.60 3.51
N GLN A 237 7.89 18.28 3.24
CA GLN A 237 6.83 17.68 2.42
C GLN A 237 5.47 17.73 3.11
N GLN A 238 5.44 17.83 4.44
CA GLN A 238 4.20 17.97 5.22
C GLN A 238 3.52 19.34 5.04
N VAL A 239 4.23 20.33 4.56
CA VAL A 239 3.69 21.69 4.41
C VAL A 239 2.62 21.77 3.33
N LEU A 240 2.67 20.89 2.31
CA LEU A 240 1.69 20.89 1.21
C LEU A 240 0.37 20.29 1.63
N LEU A 241 0.41 19.17 2.35
CA LEU A 241 -0.77 18.49 2.85
C LEU A 241 -0.70 18.45 4.38
N PRO A 242 -1.54 19.23 5.08
CA PRO A 242 -1.45 19.34 6.53
C PRO A 242 -1.52 17.99 7.24
N ALA A 243 -0.53 17.65 8.05
CA ALA A 243 -0.51 16.40 8.79
C ALA A 243 -1.79 16.17 9.63
N PRO A 244 -2.40 17.17 10.28
CA PRO A 244 -3.68 16.98 10.97
C PRO A 244 -4.82 16.53 10.05
N MET A 245 -4.86 16.93 8.80
CA MET A 245 -5.85 16.43 7.83
C MET A 245 -5.65 14.93 7.57
N VAL A 246 -4.42 14.51 7.29
CA VAL A 246 -4.07 13.10 7.04
C VAL A 246 -4.31 12.24 8.28
N ASN A 247 -3.86 12.70 9.45
CA ASN A 247 -4.07 11.98 10.70
C ASN A 247 -5.56 11.80 11.01
N THR A 248 -6.36 12.85 10.80
CA THR A 248 -7.80 12.80 11.05
C THR A 248 -8.53 11.93 10.04
N TYR A 249 -8.08 11.93 8.77
CA TYR A 249 -8.56 10.97 7.78
C TYR A 249 -8.41 9.52 8.26
N PHE A 250 -7.22 9.14 8.72
CA PHE A 250 -6.98 7.77 9.23
C PHE A 250 -7.79 7.47 10.48
N MET A 251 -8.04 8.46 11.33
CA MET A 251 -8.95 8.28 12.47
C MET A 251 -10.39 8.00 12.00
N VAL A 252 -10.90 8.73 11.01
CA VAL A 252 -12.24 8.46 10.45
C VAL A 252 -12.31 7.08 9.80
N LYS A 253 -11.29 6.71 9.01
CA LYS A 253 -11.19 5.37 8.40
C LYS A 253 -11.21 4.29 9.49
N SER A 254 -10.39 4.44 10.52
CA SER A 254 -10.32 3.53 11.67
C SER A 254 -11.66 3.42 12.41
N LEU A 255 -12.35 4.53 12.66
CA LEU A 255 -13.67 4.54 13.31
C LEU A 255 -14.74 3.83 12.47
N ASN A 256 -14.72 3.99 11.14
CA ASN A 256 -15.62 3.25 10.25
C ASN A 256 -15.34 1.74 10.31
N GLN A 257 -14.08 1.34 10.30
CA GLN A 257 -13.70 -0.07 10.47
C GLN A 257 -14.09 -0.60 11.85
N MET A 258 -13.92 0.19 12.91
CA MET A 258 -14.36 -0.19 14.26
C MET A 258 -15.88 -0.40 14.35
N CYS A 259 -16.69 0.33 13.59
CA CYS A 259 -18.13 0.06 13.49
C CYS A 259 -18.41 -1.32 12.89
N GLU A 260 -17.71 -1.68 11.81
CA GLU A 260 -17.85 -3.00 11.17
C GLU A 260 -17.34 -4.11 12.09
N ILE A 261 -16.16 -3.92 12.70
CA ILE A 261 -15.56 -4.85 13.66
C ILE A 261 -16.51 -5.09 14.86
N ALA A 262 -17.00 -4.02 15.47
CA ALA A 262 -17.91 -4.10 16.61
C ALA A 262 -19.19 -4.87 16.28
N ASN A 263 -19.74 -4.64 15.09
CA ASN A 263 -20.89 -5.41 14.60
C ASN A 263 -20.58 -6.91 14.46
N VAL A 264 -19.42 -7.26 13.92
CA VAL A 264 -18.99 -8.64 13.69
C VAL A 264 -18.77 -9.42 15.00
N ILE A 265 -18.20 -8.77 16.01
CA ILE A 265 -17.87 -9.42 17.30
C ILE A 265 -18.93 -9.18 18.39
N GLY A 266 -20.11 -8.67 18.03
CA GLY A 266 -21.25 -8.49 18.96
C GLY A 266 -21.03 -7.38 19.99
N LYS A 267 -20.29 -6.32 19.64
CA LYS A 267 -20.09 -5.11 20.46
C LYS A 267 -20.95 -3.94 19.94
N GLU A 268 -22.21 -4.22 19.65
CA GLU A 268 -23.12 -3.26 19.01
C GLU A 268 -23.31 -1.96 19.81
N SER A 269 -23.16 -2.00 21.13
CA SER A 269 -23.19 -0.80 21.99
C SER A 269 -22.16 0.25 21.62
N ASP A 270 -21.01 -0.15 21.07
CA ASP A 270 -19.90 0.74 20.78
C ASP A 270 -20.08 1.45 19.42
N ILE A 271 -20.96 0.91 18.54
CA ILE A 271 -21.15 1.40 17.17
C ILE A 271 -21.65 2.84 17.13
N ALA A 272 -22.58 3.20 18.03
CA ALA A 272 -23.15 4.54 18.07
C ALA A 272 -22.08 5.60 18.38
N GLU A 273 -21.21 5.31 19.33
CA GLU A 273 -20.08 6.15 19.73
C GLU A 273 -19.09 6.35 18.57
N TYR A 274 -18.68 5.24 17.92
CA TYR A 274 -17.75 5.33 16.78
C TYR A 274 -18.30 6.12 15.60
N LYS A 275 -19.61 5.97 15.28
CA LYS A 275 -20.26 6.77 14.25
C LYS A 275 -20.29 8.25 14.60
N GLU A 276 -20.64 8.59 15.84
CA GLU A 276 -20.67 9.99 16.30
C GLU A 276 -19.28 10.61 16.21
N LYS A 277 -18.26 9.92 16.69
CA LYS A 277 -16.85 10.34 16.60
C LYS A 277 -16.42 10.54 15.14
N ALA A 278 -16.74 9.61 14.24
CA ALA A 278 -16.40 9.72 12.81
C ALA A 278 -17.05 10.97 12.17
N GLU A 279 -18.34 11.20 12.41
CA GLU A 279 -19.04 12.36 11.88
C GLU A 279 -18.53 13.69 12.45
N LEU A 280 -18.13 13.72 13.72
CA LEU A 280 -17.48 14.90 14.32
C LEU A 280 -16.16 15.22 13.60
N ARG A 281 -15.34 14.23 13.33
CA ARG A 281 -14.05 14.37 12.62
C ARG A 281 -14.22 14.80 11.17
N LYS A 282 -15.21 14.25 10.45
CA LYS A 282 -15.57 14.67 9.11
C LYS A 282 -15.96 16.14 9.07
N LYS A 283 -16.83 16.58 10.00
CA LYS A 283 -17.22 18.00 10.12
C LYS A 283 -16.02 18.91 10.40
N ALA A 284 -15.08 18.46 11.24
CA ALA A 284 -13.88 19.22 11.54
C ALA A 284 -12.97 19.38 10.31
N ILE A 285 -12.76 18.30 9.53
CA ILE A 285 -12.00 18.37 8.26
C ILE A 285 -12.69 19.33 7.29
N GLN A 286 -14.01 19.22 7.12
CA GLN A 286 -14.78 20.10 6.25
C GLN A 286 -14.67 21.57 6.67
N ALA A 287 -14.81 21.87 7.96
CA ALA A 287 -14.73 23.22 8.49
C ALA A 287 -13.35 23.85 8.40
N ALA A 288 -12.28 23.04 8.61
CA ALA A 288 -10.91 23.54 8.65
C ALA A 288 -10.29 23.72 7.27
N TYR A 289 -10.67 22.89 6.29
CA TYR A 289 -9.91 22.79 5.04
C TYR A 289 -10.70 23.01 3.77
N PHE A 290 -12.05 22.99 3.80
CA PHE A 290 -12.85 23.18 2.61
C PHE A 290 -13.02 24.65 2.27
N ASN A 291 -12.67 25.04 1.06
CA ASN A 291 -12.88 26.36 0.52
C ASN A 291 -14.12 26.36 -0.39
N THR A 292 -15.18 27.07 0.03
CA THR A 292 -16.46 27.17 -0.72
C THR A 292 -16.37 28.03 -1.98
N PHE A 293 -15.27 28.77 -2.18
CA PHE A 293 -15.10 29.63 -3.36
C PHE A 293 -14.73 28.81 -4.60
N ASP A 294 -13.84 27.85 -4.43
CA ASP A 294 -13.33 27.00 -5.52
C ASP A 294 -13.68 25.53 -5.38
N ASP A 295 -14.37 25.14 -4.29
CA ASP A 295 -14.77 23.78 -3.96
C ASP A 295 -13.58 22.80 -3.82
N ASN A 296 -12.47 23.28 -3.29
CA ASN A 296 -11.28 22.49 -3.02
C ASN A 296 -10.95 22.40 -1.52
N PHE A 297 -10.20 21.39 -1.15
CA PHE A 297 -9.56 21.29 0.16
C PHE A 297 -8.12 21.81 0.08
N VAL A 298 -7.65 22.46 1.16
CA VAL A 298 -6.26 22.91 1.32
C VAL A 298 -5.74 23.70 0.11
N MET A 299 -6.44 24.80 -0.25
CA MET A 299 -5.98 25.74 -1.30
C MET A 299 -5.57 25.05 -2.62
N ASN A 300 -6.39 24.12 -3.11
CA ASN A 300 -6.17 23.43 -4.39
C ASN A 300 -4.97 22.45 -4.38
N VAL A 301 -4.67 21.82 -3.26
CA VAL A 301 -3.78 20.66 -3.21
C VAL A 301 -4.58 19.39 -3.50
N GLN A 302 -4.45 18.84 -4.70
CA GLN A 302 -5.36 17.78 -5.16
C GLN A 302 -5.25 16.46 -4.36
N GLY A 303 -4.10 16.16 -3.78
CA GLY A 303 -4.00 15.09 -2.78
C GLY A 303 -4.96 15.26 -1.61
N ALA A 304 -5.21 16.50 -1.14
CA ALA A 304 -6.21 16.78 -0.11
C ALA A 304 -7.63 16.47 -0.59
N ASN A 305 -7.94 16.81 -1.83
CA ASN A 305 -9.24 16.46 -2.43
C ASN A 305 -9.43 14.92 -2.49
N ALA A 306 -8.37 14.16 -2.76
CA ALA A 306 -8.45 12.70 -2.76
C ALA A 306 -8.86 12.16 -1.38
N PHE A 307 -8.20 12.59 -0.29
CA PHE A 307 -8.56 12.23 1.08
C PHE A 307 -9.99 12.63 1.44
N ALA A 308 -10.41 13.82 1.03
CA ALA A 308 -11.75 14.34 1.34
C ALA A 308 -12.84 13.56 0.60
N VAL A 309 -12.66 13.35 -0.70
CA VAL A 309 -13.62 12.59 -1.54
C VAL A 309 -13.79 11.17 -1.02
N ASP A 310 -12.71 10.52 -0.60
CA ASP A 310 -12.77 9.17 -0.03
C ASP A 310 -13.60 9.09 1.27
N LEU A 311 -13.61 10.15 2.06
CA LEU A 311 -14.48 10.28 3.23
C LEU A 311 -15.93 10.70 2.90
N GLY A 312 -16.24 10.92 1.63
CA GLY A 312 -17.53 11.48 1.19
C GLY A 312 -17.70 12.95 1.56
N LEU A 313 -16.60 13.70 1.64
CA LEU A 313 -16.59 15.15 1.88
C LEU A 313 -16.46 15.94 0.57
N GLY A 314 -16.72 17.24 0.65
CA GLY A 314 -16.79 18.08 -0.53
C GLY A 314 -18.12 17.91 -1.29
N ASN A 315 -18.06 18.11 -2.60
CA ASN A 315 -19.20 17.97 -3.49
C ASN A 315 -18.76 17.43 -4.87
N GLU A 316 -19.68 17.31 -5.81
CA GLU A 316 -19.38 16.84 -7.18
C GLU A 316 -18.26 17.66 -7.84
N LYS A 317 -18.22 18.98 -7.63
CA LYS A 317 -17.19 19.85 -8.19
C LYS A 317 -15.81 19.59 -7.57
N THR A 318 -15.73 19.20 -6.30
CA THR A 318 -14.48 18.77 -5.66
C THR A 318 -13.87 17.58 -6.41
N TYR A 319 -14.69 16.59 -6.74
CA TYR A 319 -14.23 15.43 -7.51
C TYR A 319 -13.88 15.80 -8.96
N LEU A 320 -14.68 16.63 -9.62
CA LEU A 320 -14.38 17.12 -10.98
C LEU A 320 -13.07 17.94 -11.03
N ASN A 321 -12.81 18.77 -10.02
CA ASN A 321 -11.54 19.50 -9.90
C ASN A 321 -10.35 18.54 -9.84
N LEU A 322 -10.47 17.49 -9.04
CA LEU A 322 -9.43 16.45 -8.93
C LEU A 322 -9.21 15.76 -10.28
N VAL A 323 -10.25 15.31 -10.95
CA VAL A 323 -10.14 14.65 -12.27
C VAL A 323 -9.48 15.57 -13.29
N ASN A 324 -10.01 16.79 -13.48
CA ASN A 324 -9.48 17.77 -14.42
C ASN A 324 -8.00 18.12 -14.16
N TYR A 325 -7.61 18.17 -12.88
CA TYR A 325 -6.24 18.44 -12.51
C TYR A 325 -5.31 17.32 -12.96
N TYR A 326 -5.64 16.05 -12.64
CA TYR A 326 -4.80 14.91 -12.98
C TYR A 326 -4.83 14.58 -14.49
N GLU A 327 -5.92 14.83 -15.21
CA GLU A 327 -5.94 14.77 -16.68
C GLU A 327 -4.94 15.76 -17.30
N LYS A 328 -4.84 16.96 -16.73
CA LYS A 328 -3.90 17.97 -17.20
C LYS A 328 -2.46 17.71 -16.77
N LEU A 329 -2.25 17.27 -15.53
CA LEU A 329 -0.93 17.00 -14.98
C LEU A 329 -0.30 15.76 -15.61
N GLY A 330 -1.07 14.69 -15.76
CA GLY A 330 -0.65 13.41 -16.32
C GLY A 330 0.33 12.62 -15.45
N ASN A 331 0.56 13.02 -14.20
CA ASN A 331 1.48 12.40 -13.25
C ASN A 331 0.89 12.37 -11.85
N PHE A 332 1.46 11.54 -10.96
CA PHE A 332 1.25 11.69 -9.53
C PHE A 332 2.02 12.91 -9.00
N ASP A 333 1.41 13.65 -8.08
CA ASP A 333 2.06 14.68 -7.26
C ASP A 333 1.84 14.40 -5.76
N THR A 334 1.56 13.17 -5.44
CA THR A 334 1.11 12.66 -4.14
C THR A 334 2.19 11.83 -3.46
N GLY A 335 2.09 11.74 -2.14
CA GLY A 335 2.84 10.77 -1.34
C GLY A 335 2.19 9.39 -1.39
N ILE A 336 2.65 8.52 -0.49
CA ILE A 336 2.27 7.09 -0.50
C ILE A 336 0.78 6.84 -0.29
N PHE A 337 0.17 7.58 0.65
CA PHE A 337 -1.24 7.39 0.99
C PHE A 337 -2.17 7.98 -0.06
N ALA A 338 -1.89 9.22 -0.49
CA ALA A 338 -2.73 9.85 -1.49
C ALA A 338 -2.59 9.19 -2.87
N THR A 339 -1.45 8.60 -3.21
CA THR A 339 -1.30 7.81 -4.45
C THR A 339 -2.22 6.59 -4.44
N ASP A 340 -2.28 5.86 -3.34
CA ASP A 340 -3.18 4.73 -3.15
C ASP A 340 -4.65 5.16 -3.25
N ILE A 341 -5.04 6.16 -2.45
CA ILE A 341 -6.42 6.66 -2.38
C ILE A 341 -6.86 7.22 -3.75
N LEU A 342 -6.03 8.05 -4.39
CA LEU A 342 -6.33 8.63 -5.70
C LEU A 342 -6.58 7.55 -6.75
N THR A 343 -5.68 6.55 -6.82
CA THR A 343 -5.82 5.45 -7.78
C THR A 343 -7.14 4.71 -7.56
N ARG A 344 -7.49 4.40 -6.31
CA ARG A 344 -8.73 3.70 -5.97
C ARG A 344 -9.97 4.51 -6.32
N ILE A 345 -10.06 5.77 -5.87
CA ILE A 345 -11.25 6.59 -6.11
C ILE A 345 -11.49 6.87 -7.59
N LEU A 346 -10.45 6.99 -8.42
CA LEU A 346 -10.60 7.13 -9.86
C LEU A 346 -11.24 5.87 -10.47
N PHE A 347 -10.78 4.68 -10.07
CA PHE A 347 -11.42 3.43 -10.50
C PHE A 347 -12.87 3.31 -10.03
N GLU A 348 -13.16 3.66 -8.78
CA GLU A 348 -14.49 3.53 -8.16
C GLU A 348 -15.51 4.49 -8.75
N ASN A 349 -15.09 5.70 -9.16
CA ASN A 349 -15.95 6.74 -9.69
C ASN A 349 -15.96 6.83 -11.23
N GLY A 350 -15.58 5.77 -11.94
CA GLY A 350 -15.75 5.66 -13.39
C GLY A 350 -14.60 6.24 -14.24
N ASN A 351 -13.51 6.71 -13.63
CA ASN A 351 -12.36 7.29 -14.32
C ASN A 351 -11.20 6.28 -14.46
N ALA A 352 -11.52 5.03 -14.81
CA ALA A 352 -10.55 3.94 -14.94
C ALA A 352 -9.45 4.23 -15.97
N GLU A 353 -9.76 4.92 -17.08
CA GLU A 353 -8.77 5.34 -18.08
C GLU A 353 -7.73 6.26 -17.46
N LEU A 354 -8.15 7.28 -16.70
CA LEU A 354 -7.24 8.20 -16.01
C LEU A 354 -6.41 7.48 -14.95
N ALA A 355 -7.02 6.59 -14.16
CA ALA A 355 -6.28 5.80 -13.16
C ALA A 355 -5.15 5.01 -13.81
N VAL A 356 -5.44 4.35 -14.93
CA VAL A 356 -4.42 3.61 -15.70
C VAL A 356 -3.40 4.56 -16.32
N ASP A 357 -3.82 5.71 -16.85
CA ASP A 357 -2.90 6.69 -17.43
C ASP A 357 -1.85 7.16 -16.42
N LEU A 358 -2.26 7.43 -15.20
CA LEU A 358 -1.33 7.79 -14.12
C LEU A 358 -0.37 6.64 -13.77
N LEU A 359 -0.84 5.39 -13.76
CA LEU A 359 0.00 4.22 -13.47
C LEU A 359 1.06 3.95 -14.56
N ILE A 360 0.74 4.19 -15.83
CA ILE A 360 1.64 3.89 -16.96
C ILE A 360 2.35 5.12 -17.53
N ASN A 361 2.16 6.28 -16.90
CA ASN A 361 2.75 7.53 -17.37
C ASN A 361 4.28 7.51 -17.28
N ASN A 362 4.94 8.10 -18.28
CA ASN A 362 6.39 8.20 -18.38
C ASN A 362 6.97 9.48 -17.73
N GLY A 363 6.19 10.20 -16.94
CA GLY A 363 6.66 11.37 -16.21
C GLY A 363 7.57 11.00 -15.04
N ALA A 364 8.30 11.99 -14.53
CA ALA A 364 9.29 11.80 -13.47
C ALA A 364 8.70 11.22 -12.16
N GLN A 365 7.40 11.37 -11.94
CA GLN A 365 6.66 10.81 -10.80
C GLN A 365 5.79 9.64 -11.28
N GLY A 366 6.43 8.56 -11.76
CA GLY A 366 5.70 7.42 -12.31
C GLY A 366 6.48 6.12 -12.29
N PHE A 367 5.74 5.01 -12.26
CA PHE A 367 6.30 3.67 -12.29
C PHE A 367 7.05 3.38 -13.60
N GLU A 368 6.56 3.90 -14.73
CA GLU A 368 7.23 3.76 -16.02
C GLU A 368 8.60 4.46 -16.03
N HIS A 369 8.73 5.61 -15.35
CA HIS A 369 10.02 6.27 -15.19
C HIS A 369 11.02 5.37 -14.45
N TRP A 370 10.61 4.73 -13.36
CA TRP A 370 11.47 3.76 -12.66
C TRP A 370 11.85 2.58 -13.55
N ARG A 371 10.88 2.02 -14.28
CA ARG A 371 11.10 0.91 -15.21
C ARG A 371 12.13 1.27 -16.29
N GLN A 372 11.99 2.40 -16.95
CA GLN A 372 12.89 2.87 -18.00
C GLN A 372 14.31 3.15 -17.48
N ASN A 373 14.44 3.56 -16.23
CA ASN A 373 15.73 3.74 -15.58
C ASN A 373 16.31 2.45 -14.98
N GLY A 374 15.73 1.29 -15.30
CA GLY A 374 16.25 -0.02 -14.94
C GLY A 374 16.03 -0.41 -13.48
N ALA A 375 15.06 0.18 -12.79
CA ALA A 375 14.68 -0.24 -11.44
C ALA A 375 14.18 -1.69 -11.44
N THR A 376 14.63 -2.45 -10.44
CA THR A 376 14.23 -3.85 -10.23
C THR A 376 13.33 -4.02 -9.00
N THR A 377 13.21 -2.97 -8.22
CA THR A 377 12.39 -2.82 -7.02
C THR A 377 11.75 -1.45 -7.02
N PHE A 378 10.72 -1.20 -6.23
CA PHE A 378 10.15 0.13 -6.05
C PHE A 378 11.06 0.98 -5.17
N HIS A 379 11.07 2.29 -5.42
CA HIS A 379 11.89 3.25 -4.69
C HIS A 379 11.09 3.91 -3.57
N GLU A 380 11.80 4.47 -2.60
CA GLU A 380 11.22 5.22 -1.48
C GLU A 380 10.58 6.54 -1.94
N TYR A 381 11.22 7.23 -2.90
CA TYR A 381 10.74 8.48 -3.47
C TYR A 381 10.50 8.35 -4.97
N TRP A 382 9.59 9.18 -5.50
CA TRP A 382 9.40 9.29 -6.95
C TRP A 382 10.69 9.69 -7.67
N ASP A 383 11.45 10.63 -7.12
CA ASP A 383 12.77 11.01 -7.62
C ASP A 383 13.83 10.03 -7.13
N SER A 384 14.29 9.16 -8.03
CA SER A 384 15.30 8.15 -7.75
C SER A 384 16.63 8.73 -7.26
N ASN A 385 17.00 9.94 -7.68
CA ASN A 385 18.23 10.58 -7.22
C ASN A 385 18.19 11.01 -5.75
N ARG A 386 17.00 11.14 -5.19
CA ARG A 386 16.76 11.49 -3.79
C ARG A 386 16.40 10.28 -2.94
N SER A 387 16.17 9.16 -3.57
CA SER A 387 15.77 7.95 -2.87
C SER A 387 16.91 7.44 -1.98
N ARG A 388 16.62 7.30 -0.70
CA ARG A 388 17.54 6.68 0.25
C ARG A 388 17.55 5.16 0.09
N SER A 389 16.41 4.61 -0.32
CA SER A 389 16.23 3.20 -0.62
C SER A 389 15.63 3.04 -2.02
N HIS A 390 16.26 2.17 -2.81
CA HIS A 390 15.72 1.70 -4.07
C HIS A 390 15.00 0.35 -3.94
N SER A 391 14.67 -0.06 -2.71
CA SER A 391 13.86 -1.24 -2.42
C SER A 391 12.88 -0.95 -1.28
N HIS A 392 11.76 -0.27 -1.61
CA HIS A 392 10.78 0.23 -0.66
C HIS A 392 9.35 -0.07 -1.15
N PRO A 393 8.49 -0.78 -0.38
CA PRO A 393 7.25 -1.35 -0.93
C PRO A 393 6.07 -0.39 -1.02
N MET A 394 6.11 0.77 -0.36
CA MET A 394 4.95 1.62 -0.05
C MET A 394 4.05 1.97 -1.25
N PHE A 395 4.64 2.42 -2.36
CA PHE A 395 3.89 2.74 -3.57
C PHE A 395 3.26 1.52 -4.26
N GLY A 396 3.62 0.33 -3.83
CA GLY A 396 3.07 -0.92 -4.36
C GLY A 396 1.64 -1.25 -3.91
N ALA A 397 1.05 -0.49 -2.99
CA ALA A 397 -0.34 -0.67 -2.58
C ALA A 397 -1.32 -0.69 -3.76
N VAL A 398 -1.04 0.08 -4.81
CA VAL A 398 -1.85 0.16 -6.05
C VAL A 398 -2.00 -1.18 -6.77
N VAL A 399 -1.15 -2.18 -6.48
CA VAL A 399 -1.22 -3.52 -7.10
C VAL A 399 -2.52 -4.25 -6.78
N ALA A 400 -3.13 -3.99 -5.63
CA ALA A 400 -4.45 -4.53 -5.30
C ALA A 400 -5.50 -4.18 -6.38
N TYR A 401 -5.40 -3.00 -6.97
CA TYR A 401 -6.37 -2.49 -7.94
C TYR A 401 -6.25 -3.12 -9.33
N LEU A 402 -5.12 -3.76 -9.64
CA LEU A 402 -5.00 -4.59 -10.85
C LEU A 402 -5.99 -5.77 -10.79
N PHE A 403 -6.15 -6.37 -9.61
CA PHE A 403 -7.09 -7.47 -9.38
C PHE A 403 -8.51 -6.98 -9.14
N GLU A 404 -8.69 -5.99 -8.28
CA GLU A 404 -10.02 -5.52 -7.89
C GLU A 404 -10.76 -4.74 -9.00
N HIS A 405 -10.03 -3.97 -9.78
CA HIS A 405 -10.64 -3.08 -10.77
C HIS A 405 -10.36 -3.53 -12.22
N LEU A 406 -9.12 -3.81 -12.60
CA LEU A 406 -8.84 -4.20 -13.99
C LEU A 406 -9.34 -5.59 -14.30
N LEU A 407 -9.11 -6.56 -13.42
CA LEU A 407 -9.71 -7.90 -13.51
C LEU A 407 -11.11 -7.97 -12.89
N GLY A 408 -11.45 -6.99 -12.05
CA GLY A 408 -12.77 -6.86 -11.45
C GLY A 408 -13.08 -7.85 -10.33
N ILE A 409 -12.08 -8.49 -9.72
CA ILE A 409 -12.28 -9.51 -8.68
C ILE A 409 -12.54 -8.83 -7.34
N LYS A 410 -13.79 -8.67 -6.95
CA LYS A 410 -14.18 -8.01 -5.70
C LYS A 410 -15.07 -8.90 -4.83
N GLN A 411 -14.83 -8.86 -3.53
CA GLN A 411 -15.80 -9.39 -2.58
C GLN A 411 -17.06 -8.51 -2.56
N GLN A 412 -18.24 -9.13 -2.57
CA GLN A 412 -19.48 -8.39 -2.43
C GLN A 412 -19.55 -7.69 -1.06
N LYS A 413 -20.25 -6.58 -1.02
CA LYS A 413 -20.46 -5.83 0.23
C LYS A 413 -21.04 -6.74 1.32
N ASN A 414 -20.53 -6.58 2.54
CA ASN A 414 -20.91 -7.37 3.73
C ASN A 414 -20.58 -8.87 3.64
N THR A 415 -19.67 -9.28 2.75
CA THR A 415 -19.14 -10.64 2.69
C THR A 415 -17.65 -10.68 2.93
N VAL A 416 -17.13 -11.80 3.43
CA VAL A 416 -15.72 -11.99 3.75
C VAL A 416 -15.24 -13.37 3.33
N GLY A 417 -13.92 -13.58 3.26
CA GLY A 417 -13.33 -14.87 2.93
C GLY A 417 -13.71 -15.37 1.54
N TYR A 418 -14.01 -14.44 0.63
CA TYR A 418 -14.40 -14.73 -0.76
C TYR A 418 -15.60 -15.66 -0.91
N THR A 419 -16.52 -15.58 0.06
CA THR A 419 -17.77 -16.38 0.02
C THR A 419 -18.76 -15.88 -1.01
N SER A 420 -18.69 -14.59 -1.37
CA SER A 420 -19.48 -14.01 -2.46
C SER A 420 -18.68 -12.95 -3.20
N LEU A 421 -18.69 -13.03 -4.53
CA LEU A 421 -17.90 -12.20 -5.42
C LEU A 421 -18.75 -11.40 -6.40
N SER A 422 -18.28 -10.23 -6.76
CA SER A 422 -18.64 -9.51 -7.96
C SER A 422 -17.42 -9.48 -8.88
N ILE A 423 -17.57 -9.96 -10.11
CA ILE A 423 -16.56 -9.88 -11.15
C ILE A 423 -16.97 -8.74 -12.08
N GLU A 424 -16.29 -7.60 -11.97
CA GLU A 424 -16.63 -6.36 -12.69
C GLU A 424 -15.39 -5.73 -13.33
N PRO A 425 -14.82 -6.33 -14.38
CA PRO A 425 -13.64 -5.79 -15.05
C PRO A 425 -13.92 -4.39 -15.61
N LYS A 426 -13.04 -3.43 -15.31
CA LYS A 426 -13.11 -2.10 -15.92
C LYS A 426 -12.49 -2.16 -17.32
N ALA A 427 -13.33 -1.91 -18.31
CA ALA A 427 -12.88 -1.87 -19.69
C ALA A 427 -12.06 -0.59 -19.93
N VAL A 428 -10.75 -0.74 -20.00
CA VAL A 428 -9.84 0.34 -20.41
C VAL A 428 -9.53 0.18 -21.88
N SER A 429 -9.69 1.24 -22.66
CA SER A 429 -9.60 1.19 -24.14
C SER A 429 -8.23 0.74 -24.65
N LYS A 430 -7.18 1.02 -23.88
CA LYS A 430 -5.77 0.79 -24.22
C LYS A 430 -5.34 -0.67 -24.23
N PHE A 431 -6.12 -1.58 -23.63
CA PHE A 431 -5.74 -2.99 -23.52
C PHE A 431 -6.62 -3.87 -24.37
N GLY A 432 -6.00 -4.75 -25.18
CA GLY A 432 -6.68 -5.77 -25.97
C GLY A 432 -6.87 -7.08 -25.21
N ARG A 433 -6.00 -7.38 -24.23
CA ARG A 433 -6.08 -8.60 -23.43
C ARG A 433 -5.56 -8.36 -22.02
N MET A 434 -6.14 -9.11 -21.10
CA MET A 434 -5.69 -9.17 -19.71
C MET A 434 -6.09 -10.50 -19.09
N SER A 435 -5.25 -11.00 -18.20
CA SER A 435 -5.51 -12.22 -17.43
C SER A 435 -4.89 -12.11 -16.04
N GLY A 436 -5.47 -12.79 -15.10
CA GLY A 436 -4.87 -12.94 -13.78
C GLY A 436 -5.70 -13.81 -12.85
N SER A 437 -5.11 -14.17 -11.73
CA SER A 437 -5.73 -15.01 -10.73
C SER A 437 -5.26 -14.65 -9.32
N ILE A 438 -6.09 -14.92 -8.34
CA ILE A 438 -5.75 -14.89 -6.92
C ILE A 438 -6.14 -16.20 -6.25
N SER A 439 -5.34 -16.65 -5.29
CA SER A 439 -5.72 -17.74 -4.41
C SER A 439 -6.51 -17.21 -3.22
N THR A 440 -7.64 -17.82 -2.94
CA THR A 440 -8.51 -17.45 -1.83
C THR A 440 -8.70 -18.65 -0.89
N PRO A 441 -9.25 -18.48 0.32
CA PRO A 441 -9.60 -19.60 1.20
C PRO A 441 -10.58 -20.60 0.57
N LYS A 442 -11.28 -20.21 -0.49
CA LYS A 442 -12.22 -21.06 -1.24
C LYS A 442 -11.58 -21.77 -2.44
N GLY A 443 -10.40 -21.35 -2.85
CA GLY A 443 -9.70 -21.79 -4.05
C GLY A 443 -9.36 -20.64 -4.98
N THR A 444 -8.91 -20.95 -6.19
CA THR A 444 -8.47 -19.96 -7.15
C THR A 444 -9.65 -19.26 -7.84
N VAL A 445 -9.64 -17.95 -7.85
CA VAL A 445 -10.47 -17.10 -8.72
C VAL A 445 -9.58 -16.62 -9.86
N ALA A 446 -9.98 -16.83 -11.12
CA ALA A 446 -9.25 -16.34 -12.27
C ALA A 446 -10.19 -15.62 -13.23
N VAL A 447 -9.68 -14.56 -13.84
CA VAL A 447 -10.38 -13.78 -14.85
C VAL A 447 -9.44 -13.52 -16.01
N SER A 448 -9.90 -13.77 -17.23
CA SER A 448 -9.21 -13.31 -18.43
C SER A 448 -10.20 -12.75 -19.42
N TYR A 449 -9.73 -11.78 -20.22
CA TYR A 449 -10.49 -11.29 -21.36
C TYR A 449 -9.61 -10.99 -22.57
N VAL A 450 -10.21 -11.09 -23.73
CA VAL A 450 -9.63 -10.69 -25.01
C VAL A 450 -10.65 -9.86 -25.78
N LYS A 451 -10.30 -8.63 -26.13
CA LYS A 451 -11.10 -7.78 -27.01
C LYS A 451 -10.93 -8.21 -28.47
N LYS A 452 -12.04 -8.44 -29.13
CA LYS A 452 -12.16 -8.65 -30.58
C LYS A 452 -12.67 -7.36 -31.23
N SER A 453 -12.79 -7.35 -32.52
CA SER A 453 -13.24 -6.16 -33.28
C SER A 453 -14.65 -5.67 -32.86
N THR A 454 -15.55 -6.59 -32.49
CA THR A 454 -16.97 -6.29 -32.20
C THR A 454 -17.44 -6.85 -30.88
N SER A 455 -16.62 -7.63 -30.17
CA SER A 455 -16.99 -8.28 -28.92
C SER A 455 -15.80 -8.39 -27.98
N THR A 456 -16.06 -8.72 -26.73
CA THR A 456 -15.04 -9.10 -25.74
C THR A 456 -15.35 -10.51 -25.26
N GLU A 457 -14.37 -11.40 -25.35
CA GLU A 457 -14.44 -12.74 -24.80
C GLU A 457 -13.90 -12.75 -23.38
N PHE A 458 -14.66 -13.32 -22.44
CA PHE A 458 -14.28 -13.48 -21.04
C PHE A 458 -14.23 -14.96 -20.69
N LYS A 459 -13.21 -15.34 -19.88
CA LYS A 459 -13.15 -16.65 -19.20
C LYS A 459 -12.96 -16.38 -17.72
N ILE A 460 -13.87 -16.90 -16.90
CA ILE A 460 -13.93 -16.63 -15.47
C ILE A 460 -14.00 -17.97 -14.74
N GLN A 461 -13.02 -18.22 -13.85
CA GLN A 461 -12.97 -19.41 -12.99
C GLN A 461 -13.45 -19.03 -11.60
N ILE A 462 -14.48 -19.75 -11.10
CA ILE A 462 -15.04 -19.57 -9.75
C ILE A 462 -14.82 -20.84 -8.94
N PRO A 463 -14.24 -20.72 -7.72
CA PRO A 463 -14.01 -21.88 -6.87
C PRO A 463 -15.29 -22.40 -6.25
N LYS A 464 -15.27 -23.66 -5.80
CA LYS A 464 -16.38 -24.33 -5.15
C LYS A 464 -16.87 -23.61 -3.90
N GLY A 465 -18.21 -23.49 -3.79
CA GLY A 465 -18.85 -22.88 -2.64
C GLY A 465 -18.74 -21.35 -2.57
N THR A 466 -18.31 -20.69 -3.66
CA THR A 466 -18.34 -19.24 -3.81
C THR A 466 -19.52 -18.84 -4.67
N LYS A 467 -20.37 -17.93 -4.19
CA LYS A 467 -21.39 -17.27 -5.01
C LYS A 467 -20.73 -16.15 -5.81
N ALA A 468 -21.06 -16.00 -7.09
CA ALA A 468 -20.47 -14.94 -7.89
C ALA A 468 -21.44 -14.41 -8.94
N VAL A 469 -21.32 -13.12 -9.23
CA VAL A 469 -22.01 -12.46 -10.34
C VAL A 469 -20.96 -11.80 -11.25
N PHE A 470 -21.20 -11.83 -12.54
CA PHE A 470 -20.38 -11.13 -13.53
C PHE A 470 -21.16 -9.96 -14.09
N ARG A 471 -20.55 -8.75 -14.08
CA ARG A 471 -21.12 -7.54 -14.65
C ARG A 471 -20.14 -6.94 -15.66
N TYR A 472 -20.64 -6.69 -16.86
CA TYR A 472 -19.87 -6.01 -17.89
C TYR A 472 -20.81 -5.26 -18.84
N ALA A 473 -20.50 -3.99 -19.11
CA ALA A 473 -21.42 -3.06 -19.73
C ALA A 473 -22.77 -3.05 -18.95
N ASP A 474 -23.90 -3.16 -19.63
CA ASP A 474 -25.22 -3.18 -19.01
C ASP A 474 -25.76 -4.61 -18.75
N LYS A 475 -24.85 -5.61 -18.76
CA LYS A 475 -25.23 -7.03 -18.60
C LYS A 475 -24.79 -7.58 -17.27
N GLU A 476 -25.64 -8.42 -16.67
CA GLU A 476 -25.36 -9.17 -15.44
C GLU A 476 -25.64 -10.64 -15.65
N PHE A 477 -24.75 -11.49 -15.13
CA PHE A 477 -24.83 -12.95 -15.21
C PHE A 477 -24.50 -13.59 -13.86
N GLU A 478 -25.30 -14.56 -13.44
CA GLU A 478 -24.89 -15.41 -12.34
C GLU A 478 -23.80 -16.37 -12.83
N LEU A 479 -22.75 -16.54 -12.02
CA LEU A 479 -21.66 -17.46 -12.32
C LEU A 479 -21.84 -18.78 -11.57
N THR A 480 -21.48 -19.84 -12.25
CA THR A 480 -21.44 -21.20 -11.66
C THR A 480 -20.03 -21.55 -11.22
N GLU A 481 -19.93 -22.54 -10.32
CA GLU A 481 -18.66 -23.18 -9.98
C GLU A 481 -17.96 -23.71 -11.24
N GLY A 482 -16.66 -23.52 -11.34
CA GLY A 482 -15.86 -23.91 -12.50
C GLY A 482 -15.67 -22.78 -13.51
N GLU A 483 -15.41 -23.13 -14.74
CA GLU A 483 -15.18 -22.20 -15.83
C GLU A 483 -16.48 -21.66 -16.42
N ASN A 484 -16.56 -20.34 -16.57
CA ASN A 484 -17.65 -19.63 -17.20
C ASN A 484 -17.09 -18.84 -18.38
N ILE A 485 -17.70 -18.94 -19.57
CA ILE A 485 -17.25 -18.29 -20.81
C ILE A 485 -18.36 -17.40 -21.34
N PHE A 486 -18.02 -16.14 -21.64
CA PHE A 486 -18.95 -15.17 -22.19
C PHE A 486 -18.33 -14.49 -23.42
N GLU A 487 -19.15 -14.20 -24.40
CA GLU A 487 -18.81 -13.29 -25.49
C GLU A 487 -19.85 -12.16 -25.50
N ILE A 488 -19.38 -10.93 -25.29
CA ILE A 488 -20.24 -9.75 -25.09
C ILE A 488 -19.90 -8.72 -26.19
N ASN A 489 -20.93 -8.34 -26.94
CA ASN A 489 -20.85 -7.33 -27.98
C ASN A 489 -21.10 -5.93 -27.39
#